data_13e4d10201e98a2482d7944ddb5e3866
#
_entry.id   13e4d10201e98a2482d7944ddb5e3866
#
_cell.length_a   1.000
_cell.length_b   1.000
_cell.length_c   1.000
_cell.angle_alpha   90.00
_cell.angle_beta   90.00
_cell.angle_gamma   90.00
#
_symmetry.space_group_name_H-M   'P 1'
#
loop_
_entity.id
_entity.type
_entity.pdbx_description
1 polymer ?
#
loop_
_entity_poly.entity_id
_entity_poly.type
_entity_poly.pdbx_seq_one_letter_code
_entity_poly.pdbx_strand_id
1 'polypeptide(L)'
;MQHREKEDRTVDGKCLVSIGMPVYNEERYIEQALQSLLSQSVEDFELIISDNASTDRTGEICLAYAAKDVRVRYYRMETNLGSIANLSRVFQLSNAPYFFWASGHDIRHETFIARCVEILEQDTSVVLCYSGARWLEPDGRLGDVLSGHVETRGMSQVSRFRTVMWSLGGFNYPINGIMRSDALRRTSLIRNTIGPDVLLLHELALLGTFAEVPEPLLSIRRLPDYGSWHHLLAKIFGPAAERRSAWYLYSKMIYEHVRIVVKHTKRFRGKVILVPSVILCMLTKYRWVLQGLRALPRGLDL
;
A
#
# COMPACT_ATOMS: atom_id res chain seq x y z
N MET A 1 -22.83 -34.14 20.67
CA MET A 1 -22.26 -32.81 21.03
C MET A 1 -20.74 -32.98 21.10
N GLN A 2 -20.06 -32.73 20.01
CA GLN A 2 -18.59 -32.70 19.97
C GLN A 2 -18.18 -31.23 19.86
N HIS A 3 -17.70 -30.65 20.94
CA HIS A 3 -16.96 -29.40 20.93
C HIS A 3 -15.64 -29.65 20.18
N ARG A 4 -15.54 -29.14 18.93
CA ARG A 4 -14.23 -28.96 18.30
C ARG A 4 -13.50 -27.90 19.10
N GLU A 5 -12.48 -28.29 19.83
CA GLU A 5 -11.49 -27.37 20.39
C GLU A 5 -10.89 -26.56 19.23
N LYS A 6 -11.08 -25.24 19.29
CA LYS A 6 -10.35 -24.31 18.43
C LYS A 6 -8.87 -24.43 18.82
N GLU A 7 -8.06 -25.07 17.96
CA GLU A 7 -6.61 -25.02 18.08
C GLU A 7 -6.17 -23.55 18.07
N ASP A 8 -5.63 -23.10 19.19
CA ASP A 8 -5.01 -21.80 19.38
C ASP A 8 -3.73 -21.75 18.52
N ARG A 9 -3.84 -21.20 17.29
CA ARG A 9 -2.71 -21.06 16.35
C ARG A 9 -1.90 -19.80 16.61
N THR A 10 -1.63 -19.46 17.84
CA THR A 10 -0.65 -18.43 18.18
C THR A 10 0.74 -19.02 18.23
N VAL A 11 1.46 -18.99 17.12
CA VAL A 11 2.90 -19.20 17.12
C VAL A 11 3.52 -17.96 17.80
N ASP A 12 4.04 -18.11 19.01
CA ASP A 12 4.68 -17.07 19.82
C ASP A 12 3.80 -15.89 20.26
N GLY A 13 2.48 -16.06 20.47
CA GLY A 13 1.60 -14.97 20.91
C GLY A 13 1.43 -13.86 19.88
N LYS A 14 1.71 -14.12 18.60
CA LYS A 14 1.55 -13.18 17.47
C LYS A 14 0.33 -13.57 16.65
N CYS A 15 -0.46 -12.56 16.24
CA CYS A 15 -1.55 -12.78 15.29
C CYS A 15 -1.02 -13.10 13.88
N LEU A 16 -1.89 -13.65 13.04
CA LEU A 16 -1.57 -14.04 11.65
C LEU A 16 -1.35 -12.82 10.76
N VAL A 17 -2.18 -11.78 10.89
CA VAL A 17 -2.16 -10.59 10.03
C VAL A 17 -2.15 -9.32 10.85
N SER A 18 -1.23 -8.39 10.58
CA SER A 18 -1.31 -7.02 11.06
C SER A 18 -1.91 -6.12 9.97
N ILE A 19 -2.98 -5.40 10.31
CA ILE A 19 -3.62 -4.40 9.46
C ILE A 19 -3.14 -3.02 9.93
N GLY A 20 -2.40 -2.30 9.08
CA GLY A 20 -1.95 -0.95 9.38
C GLY A 20 -2.89 0.09 8.77
N MET A 21 -3.56 0.89 9.59
CA MET A 21 -4.49 1.94 9.15
C MET A 21 -3.96 3.32 9.55
N PRO A 22 -3.18 3.99 8.69
CA PRO A 22 -2.80 5.39 8.89
C PRO A 22 -3.98 6.29 8.53
N VAL A 23 -4.42 7.15 9.45
CA VAL A 23 -5.57 8.04 9.25
C VAL A 23 -5.21 9.50 9.51
N TYR A 24 -5.93 10.40 8.83
CA TYR A 24 -5.92 11.85 9.05
C TYR A 24 -7.19 12.47 8.47
N ASN A 25 -8.09 12.95 9.32
CA ASN A 25 -9.36 13.60 8.97
C ASN A 25 -10.25 12.71 8.08
N GLU A 26 -10.63 11.54 8.60
CA GLU A 26 -11.41 10.50 7.92
C GLU A 26 -12.82 10.33 8.52
N GLU A 27 -13.31 11.27 9.36
CA GLU A 27 -14.56 11.12 10.12
C GLU A 27 -15.75 10.67 9.27
N ARG A 28 -15.76 11.07 7.99
CA ARG A 28 -16.86 10.80 7.07
C ARG A 28 -17.02 9.31 6.73
N TYR A 29 -15.92 8.56 6.68
CA TYR A 29 -15.91 7.20 6.13
C TYR A 29 -15.29 6.16 7.05
N ILE A 30 -14.57 6.58 8.09
CA ILE A 30 -13.77 5.70 8.94
C ILE A 30 -14.60 4.58 9.60
N GLU A 31 -15.85 4.85 9.97
CA GLU A 31 -16.73 3.85 10.57
C GLU A 31 -17.01 2.69 9.63
N GLN A 32 -17.33 2.97 8.37
CA GLN A 32 -17.58 1.95 7.36
C GLN A 32 -16.32 1.12 7.08
N ALA A 33 -15.14 1.77 7.02
CA ALA A 33 -13.86 1.10 6.84
C ALA A 33 -13.55 0.17 8.02
N LEU A 34 -13.71 0.64 9.26
CA LEU A 34 -13.52 -0.16 10.47
C LEU A 34 -14.46 -1.37 10.52
N GLN A 35 -15.75 -1.17 10.24
CA GLN A 35 -16.73 -2.26 10.20
C GLN A 35 -16.32 -3.33 9.18
N SER A 36 -15.89 -2.95 7.98
CA SER A 36 -15.48 -3.89 6.94
C SER A 36 -14.23 -4.70 7.30
N LEU A 37 -13.32 -4.11 8.08
CA LEU A 37 -12.12 -4.80 8.55
C LEU A 37 -12.41 -5.70 9.75
N LEU A 38 -13.28 -5.29 10.66
CA LEU A 38 -13.61 -6.07 11.85
C LEU A 38 -14.55 -7.24 11.55
N SER A 39 -15.26 -7.21 10.40
CA SER A 39 -16.13 -8.29 9.91
C SER A 39 -15.41 -9.35 9.06
N GLN A 40 -14.07 -9.34 9.00
CA GLN A 40 -13.34 -10.36 8.25
C GLN A 40 -13.58 -11.77 8.81
N SER A 41 -13.73 -12.76 7.92
CA SER A 41 -13.96 -14.18 8.30
C SER A 41 -12.78 -14.83 9.02
N VAL A 42 -11.59 -14.27 8.89
CA VAL A 42 -10.40 -14.62 9.71
C VAL A 42 -10.40 -13.71 10.92
N GLU A 43 -10.43 -14.28 12.12
CA GLU A 43 -10.44 -13.53 13.38
C GLU A 43 -9.02 -13.23 13.91
N ASP A 44 -8.01 -13.97 13.46
CA ASP A 44 -6.63 -13.89 13.94
C ASP A 44 -5.87 -12.76 13.26
N PHE A 45 -6.21 -11.51 13.61
CA PHE A 45 -5.52 -10.30 13.17
C PHE A 45 -5.49 -9.22 14.25
N GLU A 46 -4.58 -8.27 14.11
CA GLU A 46 -4.60 -6.99 14.81
C GLU A 46 -4.87 -5.84 13.83
N LEU A 47 -5.57 -4.81 14.28
CA LEU A 47 -5.80 -3.56 13.55
C LEU A 47 -5.09 -2.41 14.26
N ILE A 48 -4.02 -1.92 13.66
CA ILE A 48 -3.18 -0.84 14.18
C ILE A 48 -3.60 0.47 13.51
N ILE A 49 -4.30 1.32 14.23
CA ILE A 49 -4.72 2.64 13.76
C ILE A 49 -3.69 3.67 14.24
N SER A 50 -3.09 4.40 13.31
CA SER A 50 -2.22 5.53 13.62
C SER A 50 -2.84 6.82 13.12
N ASP A 51 -3.34 7.63 14.05
CA ASP A 51 -3.95 8.92 13.80
C ASP A 51 -2.88 10.03 13.77
N ASN A 52 -2.71 10.64 12.62
CA ASN A 52 -1.72 11.67 12.33
C ASN A 52 -2.15 13.06 12.82
N ALA A 53 -2.63 13.15 14.08
CA ALA A 53 -3.17 14.36 14.72
C ALA A 53 -4.41 14.91 14.01
N SER A 54 -5.43 14.06 13.73
CA SER A 54 -6.69 14.50 13.14
C SER A 54 -7.37 15.61 13.96
N THR A 55 -8.01 16.55 13.28
CA THR A 55 -8.69 17.71 13.87
C THR A 55 -10.21 17.59 13.84
N ASP A 56 -10.73 16.53 13.22
CA ASP A 56 -12.13 16.14 13.15
C ASP A 56 -12.45 15.02 14.16
N ARG A 57 -13.59 14.37 14.02
CA ARG A 57 -14.04 13.29 14.93
C ARG A 57 -13.36 11.93 14.69
N THR A 58 -12.39 11.83 13.77
CA THR A 58 -11.67 10.56 13.47
C THR A 58 -11.12 9.92 14.74
N GLY A 59 -10.45 10.70 15.60
CA GLY A 59 -9.84 10.19 16.83
C GLY A 59 -10.88 9.67 17.83
N GLU A 60 -12.00 10.37 17.99
CA GLU A 60 -13.12 9.97 18.85
C GLU A 60 -13.69 8.61 18.40
N ILE A 61 -13.96 8.46 17.10
CA ILE A 61 -14.51 7.24 16.51
C ILE A 61 -13.52 6.08 16.70
N CYS A 62 -12.25 6.26 16.38
CA CYS A 62 -11.23 5.22 16.53
C CYS A 62 -11.06 4.74 17.98
N LEU A 63 -11.07 5.67 18.94
CA LEU A 63 -11.04 5.34 20.37
C LEU A 63 -12.25 4.51 20.82
N ALA A 64 -13.45 4.84 20.32
CA ALA A 64 -14.65 4.09 20.62
C ALA A 64 -14.60 2.65 20.09
N TYR A 65 -13.99 2.41 18.93
CA TYR A 65 -13.76 1.07 18.39
C TYR A 65 -12.69 0.31 19.18
N ALA A 66 -11.58 0.97 19.54
CA ALA A 66 -10.52 0.36 20.36
C ALA A 66 -11.02 -0.06 21.75
N ALA A 67 -12.00 0.65 22.32
CA ALA A 67 -12.62 0.28 23.59
C ALA A 67 -13.55 -0.93 23.48
N LYS A 68 -14.07 -1.26 22.29
CA LYS A 68 -15.05 -2.34 22.06
C LYS A 68 -14.42 -3.63 21.54
N ASP A 69 -13.30 -3.56 20.83
CA ASP A 69 -12.67 -4.72 20.18
C ASP A 69 -11.18 -4.76 20.53
N VAL A 70 -10.77 -5.81 21.21
CA VAL A 70 -9.37 -6.01 21.68
C VAL A 70 -8.35 -6.14 20.55
N ARG A 71 -8.81 -6.44 19.33
CA ARG A 71 -7.96 -6.50 18.15
C ARG A 71 -7.53 -5.10 17.67
N VAL A 72 -8.22 -4.03 18.08
CA VAL A 72 -7.97 -2.65 17.67
C VAL A 72 -6.99 -1.97 18.61
N ARG A 73 -5.88 -1.49 18.05
CA ARG A 73 -4.85 -0.73 18.77
C ARG A 73 -4.80 0.67 18.17
N TYR A 74 -5.15 1.69 18.96
CA TYR A 74 -5.18 3.09 18.53
C TYR A 74 -3.99 3.87 19.08
N TYR A 75 -3.31 4.59 18.20
CA TYR A 75 -2.19 5.46 18.51
C TYR A 75 -2.40 6.83 17.85
N ARG A 76 -2.32 7.90 18.65
CA ARG A 76 -2.40 9.27 18.15
C ARG A 76 -1.02 9.92 18.17
N MET A 77 -0.70 10.67 17.12
CA MET A 77 0.48 11.53 17.08
C MET A 77 0.16 12.90 17.70
N GLU A 78 1.16 13.57 18.27
CA GLU A 78 1.02 14.92 18.81
C GLU A 78 0.85 15.96 17.67
N THR A 79 1.53 15.74 16.56
CA THR A 79 1.51 16.62 15.38
C THR A 79 1.40 15.81 14.10
N ASN A 80 0.90 16.44 13.04
CA ASN A 80 0.86 15.83 11.71
C ASN A 80 2.26 15.78 11.08
N LEU A 81 2.83 14.57 10.99
CA LEU A 81 4.14 14.29 10.41
C LEU A 81 4.09 13.91 8.92
N GLY A 82 2.91 14.00 8.29
CA GLY A 82 2.69 13.63 6.90
C GLY A 82 2.40 12.14 6.69
N SER A 83 1.88 11.82 5.50
CA SER A 83 1.40 10.47 5.19
C SER A 83 2.51 9.42 5.17
N ILE A 84 3.71 9.76 4.67
CA ILE A 84 4.84 8.82 4.58
C ILE A 84 5.29 8.34 5.98
N ALA A 85 5.37 9.27 6.94
CA ALA A 85 5.72 8.93 8.32
C ALA A 85 4.64 8.02 8.95
N ASN A 86 3.37 8.34 8.71
CA ASN A 86 2.25 7.58 9.25
C ASN A 86 2.12 6.17 8.65
N LEU A 87 2.31 6.03 7.33
CA LEU A 87 2.38 4.72 6.66
C LEU A 87 3.52 3.85 7.20
N SER A 88 4.69 4.45 7.43
CA SER A 88 5.84 3.74 7.99
C SER A 88 5.59 3.33 9.45
N ARG A 89 4.95 4.21 10.25
CA ARG A 89 4.67 3.97 11.66
C ARG A 89 3.79 2.74 11.88
N VAL A 90 2.70 2.57 11.15
CA VAL A 90 1.81 1.42 11.33
C VAL A 90 2.52 0.10 11.05
N PHE A 91 3.45 0.06 10.08
CA PHE A 91 4.27 -1.12 9.85
C PHE A 91 5.30 -1.35 10.95
N GLN A 92 5.93 -0.30 11.49
CA GLN A 92 6.87 -0.43 12.62
C GLN A 92 6.22 -0.96 13.89
N LEU A 93 4.93 -0.68 14.09
CA LEU A 93 4.14 -1.17 15.22
C LEU A 93 3.63 -2.60 15.03
N SER A 94 3.74 -3.17 13.83
CA SER A 94 3.23 -4.49 13.45
C SER A 94 4.20 -5.61 13.78
N ASN A 95 3.63 -6.78 14.10
CA ASN A 95 4.41 -7.95 14.54
C ASN A 95 4.08 -9.24 13.78
N ALA A 96 2.96 -9.29 13.04
CA ALA A 96 2.48 -10.47 12.35
C ALA A 96 3.36 -10.88 11.16
N PRO A 97 3.30 -12.15 10.72
CA PRO A 97 3.99 -12.62 9.52
C PRO A 97 3.45 -12.00 8.23
N TYR A 98 2.20 -11.56 8.23
CA TYR A 98 1.56 -10.88 7.12
C TYR A 98 1.12 -9.48 7.50
N PHE A 99 1.21 -8.57 6.54
CA PHE A 99 0.85 -7.16 6.73
C PHE A 99 0.16 -6.59 5.50
N PHE A 100 -0.80 -5.70 5.70
CA PHE A 100 -1.29 -4.81 4.65
C PHE A 100 -1.69 -3.44 5.19
N TRP A 101 -1.64 -2.43 4.31
CA TRP A 101 -2.19 -1.11 4.61
C TRP A 101 -3.67 -1.06 4.28
N ALA A 102 -4.45 -0.49 5.19
CA ALA A 102 -5.85 -0.16 4.98
C ALA A 102 -6.04 1.36 5.03
N SER A 103 -6.80 1.92 4.09
CA SER A 103 -7.22 3.32 4.16
C SER A 103 -8.45 3.49 5.08
N GLY A 104 -8.63 4.70 5.61
CA GLY A 104 -9.80 5.03 6.46
C GLY A 104 -11.12 5.20 5.68
N HIS A 105 -11.14 4.94 4.37
CA HIS A 105 -12.31 5.21 3.52
C HIS A 105 -12.65 4.09 2.52
N ASP A 106 -11.81 3.06 2.38
CA ASP A 106 -12.05 1.91 1.50
C ASP A 106 -12.78 0.78 2.25
N ILE A 107 -13.47 -0.07 1.49
CA ILE A 107 -14.23 -1.20 2.03
C ILE A 107 -13.62 -2.51 1.55
N ARG A 108 -13.43 -3.46 2.44
CA ARG A 108 -12.99 -4.82 2.11
C ARG A 108 -14.11 -5.83 2.31
N HIS A 109 -14.23 -6.76 1.37
CA HIS A 109 -15.12 -7.89 1.52
C HIS A 109 -14.64 -8.79 2.67
N GLU A 110 -15.56 -9.41 3.39
CA GLU A 110 -15.28 -10.25 4.58
C GLU A 110 -14.31 -11.40 4.32
N THR A 111 -14.18 -11.88 3.10
CA THR A 111 -13.29 -12.98 2.72
C THR A 111 -11.91 -12.52 2.23
N PHE A 112 -11.62 -11.22 2.21
CA PHE A 112 -10.38 -10.68 1.63
C PHE A 112 -9.13 -11.26 2.30
N ILE A 113 -9.08 -11.28 3.63
CA ILE A 113 -7.93 -11.82 4.36
C ILE A 113 -7.79 -13.32 4.10
N ALA A 114 -8.87 -14.09 4.23
CA ALA A 114 -8.87 -15.53 4.03
C ALA A 114 -8.33 -15.93 2.65
N ARG A 115 -8.85 -15.28 1.58
CA ARG A 115 -8.48 -15.59 0.20
C ARG A 115 -7.02 -15.25 -0.13
N CYS A 116 -6.53 -14.13 0.37
CA CYS A 116 -5.14 -13.72 0.13
C CYS A 116 -4.15 -14.56 0.95
N VAL A 117 -4.45 -14.84 2.22
CA VAL A 117 -3.59 -15.65 3.08
C VAL A 117 -3.50 -17.08 2.59
N GLU A 118 -4.60 -17.68 2.14
CA GLU A 118 -4.60 -19.03 1.55
C GLU A 118 -3.53 -19.16 0.44
N ILE A 119 -3.47 -18.21 -0.49
CA ILE A 119 -2.46 -18.20 -1.57
C ILE A 119 -1.05 -18.02 -1.01
N LEU A 120 -0.88 -17.12 -0.05
CA LEU A 120 0.42 -16.87 0.58
C LEU A 120 0.93 -18.09 1.33
N GLU A 121 0.07 -18.85 2.00
CA GLU A 121 0.45 -20.09 2.71
C GLU A 121 0.81 -21.23 1.73
N GLN A 122 0.10 -21.34 0.60
CA GLN A 122 0.33 -22.38 -0.40
C GLN A 122 1.61 -22.17 -1.22
N ASP A 123 2.03 -20.91 -1.44
CA ASP A 123 3.20 -20.60 -2.27
C ASP A 123 4.14 -19.60 -1.58
N THR A 124 5.23 -20.11 -1.03
CA THR A 124 6.24 -19.30 -0.32
C THR A 124 7.00 -18.33 -1.23
N SER A 125 6.93 -18.48 -2.56
CA SER A 125 7.53 -17.54 -3.51
C SER A 125 6.70 -16.25 -3.65
N VAL A 126 5.41 -16.28 -3.28
CA VAL A 126 4.51 -15.13 -3.31
C VAL A 126 4.81 -14.20 -2.14
N VAL A 127 5.23 -12.97 -2.42
CA VAL A 127 5.49 -11.92 -1.41
C VAL A 127 4.37 -10.91 -1.27
N LEU A 128 3.47 -10.86 -2.26
CA LEU A 128 2.29 -9.99 -2.30
C LEU A 128 1.14 -10.77 -2.93
N CYS A 129 0.02 -10.87 -2.21
CA CYS A 129 -1.25 -11.32 -2.74
C CYS A 129 -2.28 -10.19 -2.61
N TYR A 130 -2.96 -9.89 -3.70
CA TYR A 130 -3.97 -8.84 -3.75
C TYR A 130 -5.23 -9.36 -4.44
N SER A 131 -6.36 -8.69 -4.25
CA SER A 131 -7.61 -9.03 -4.92
C SER A 131 -7.90 -8.07 -6.07
N GLY A 132 -8.79 -8.45 -6.97
CA GLY A 132 -9.46 -7.50 -7.84
C GLY A 132 -10.05 -6.34 -7.02
N ALA A 133 -10.25 -5.21 -7.67
CA ALA A 133 -10.81 -4.02 -7.03
C ALA A 133 -11.89 -3.39 -7.91
N ARG A 134 -12.76 -2.60 -7.29
CA ARG A 134 -13.79 -1.79 -7.96
C ARG A 134 -13.88 -0.40 -7.35
N TRP A 135 -14.46 0.52 -8.09
CA TRP A 135 -14.77 1.83 -7.54
C TRP A 135 -15.95 1.75 -6.56
N LEU A 136 -15.87 2.54 -5.51
CA LEU A 136 -16.98 2.87 -4.62
C LEU A 136 -17.27 4.37 -4.80
N GLU A 137 -18.41 4.66 -5.40
CA GLU A 137 -18.80 6.04 -5.68
C GLU A 137 -19.15 6.79 -4.38
N PRO A 138 -19.10 8.15 -4.37
CA PRO A 138 -19.38 8.93 -3.17
C PRO A 138 -20.77 8.70 -2.57
N ASP A 139 -21.74 8.28 -3.39
CA ASP A 139 -23.10 7.93 -2.99
C ASP A 139 -23.27 6.49 -2.48
N GLY A 140 -22.16 5.74 -2.40
CA GLY A 140 -22.13 4.35 -1.93
C GLY A 140 -22.41 3.29 -2.99
N ARG A 141 -22.68 3.66 -4.24
CA ARG A 141 -22.86 2.69 -5.35
C ARG A 141 -21.53 2.05 -5.73
N LEU A 142 -21.58 0.76 -6.05
CA LEU A 142 -20.45 0.04 -6.60
C LEU A 142 -20.31 0.39 -8.09
N GLY A 143 -19.17 0.91 -8.48
CA GLY A 143 -18.80 1.25 -9.85
C GLY A 143 -18.05 0.12 -10.56
N ASP A 144 -17.36 0.49 -11.64
CA ASP A 144 -16.64 -0.44 -12.49
C ASP A 144 -15.52 -1.18 -11.76
N VAL A 145 -15.29 -2.43 -12.18
CA VAL A 145 -14.14 -3.23 -11.77
C VAL A 145 -12.89 -2.63 -12.42
N LEU A 146 -11.85 -2.46 -11.61
CA LEU A 146 -10.58 -1.92 -12.08
C LEU A 146 -9.84 -2.97 -12.92
N SER A 147 -9.28 -2.53 -14.03
CA SER A 147 -8.39 -3.33 -14.87
C SER A 147 -6.93 -3.14 -14.41
N GLY A 148 -6.07 -4.12 -14.68
CA GLY A 148 -4.64 -3.99 -14.38
C GLY A 148 -4.09 -5.17 -13.57
N HIS A 149 -4.32 -6.38 -14.08
CA HIS A 149 -3.84 -7.64 -13.48
C HIS A 149 -2.32 -7.76 -13.56
N VAL A 150 -1.67 -8.11 -12.45
CA VAL A 150 -0.21 -8.31 -12.36
C VAL A 150 0.10 -9.63 -11.67
N GLU A 151 -0.18 -10.73 -12.36
CA GLU A 151 0.19 -12.08 -11.93
C GLU A 151 1.62 -12.39 -12.40
N THR A 152 2.49 -12.82 -11.48
CA THR A 152 3.91 -13.06 -11.81
C THR A 152 4.45 -14.40 -11.30
N ARG A 153 3.60 -15.31 -10.82
CA ARG A 153 4.01 -16.66 -10.40
C ARG A 153 4.69 -17.38 -11.57
N GLY A 154 5.71 -18.17 -11.27
CA GLY A 154 6.51 -18.87 -12.28
C GLY A 154 7.50 -18.00 -13.07
N MET A 155 7.50 -16.69 -12.92
CA MET A 155 8.41 -15.80 -13.61
C MET A 155 9.79 -15.71 -12.94
N SER A 156 10.84 -15.60 -13.74
CA SER A 156 12.19 -15.24 -13.26
C SER A 156 12.22 -13.83 -12.66
N GLN A 157 13.21 -13.53 -11.81
CA GLN A 157 13.36 -12.20 -11.20
C GLN A 157 13.37 -11.06 -12.26
N VAL A 158 14.07 -11.25 -13.36
CA VAL A 158 14.15 -10.24 -14.44
C VAL A 158 12.81 -10.09 -15.12
N SER A 159 12.14 -11.20 -15.46
CA SER A 159 10.84 -11.17 -16.14
C SER A 159 9.77 -10.50 -15.27
N ARG A 160 9.58 -10.96 -14.01
CA ARG A 160 8.55 -10.40 -13.15
C ARG A 160 8.77 -8.92 -12.83
N PHE A 161 10.03 -8.48 -12.57
CA PHE A 161 10.31 -7.07 -12.35
C PHE A 161 9.90 -6.21 -13.56
N ARG A 162 10.27 -6.65 -14.79
CA ARG A 162 9.86 -5.96 -16.02
C ARG A 162 8.34 -5.96 -16.20
N THR A 163 7.68 -7.10 -15.95
CA THR A 163 6.21 -7.19 -16.01
C THR A 163 5.57 -6.20 -15.06
N VAL A 164 5.94 -6.20 -13.78
CA VAL A 164 5.41 -5.27 -12.78
C VAL A 164 5.67 -3.82 -13.18
N MET A 165 6.91 -3.50 -13.60
CA MET A 165 7.31 -2.15 -13.99
C MET A 165 6.52 -1.62 -15.19
N TRP A 166 6.19 -2.47 -16.15
CA TRP A 166 5.44 -2.05 -17.34
C TRP A 166 3.92 -2.15 -17.15
N SER A 167 3.42 -2.98 -16.26
CA SER A 167 1.98 -3.10 -15.97
C SER A 167 1.48 -2.02 -15.02
N LEU A 168 2.25 -1.67 -13.97
CA LEU A 168 1.87 -0.62 -13.04
C LEU A 168 1.98 0.76 -13.71
N GLY A 169 0.94 1.56 -13.59
CA GLY A 169 0.89 2.92 -14.11
C GLY A 169 -0.54 3.45 -14.02
N GLY A 170 -0.74 4.62 -13.44
CA GLY A 170 -2.04 5.14 -13.08
C GLY A 170 -2.45 4.68 -11.69
N PHE A 171 -3.45 3.82 -11.58
CA PHE A 171 -3.94 3.37 -10.28
C PHE A 171 -3.30 2.04 -9.86
N ASN A 172 -2.50 2.07 -8.78
CA ASN A 172 -1.69 0.92 -8.33
C ASN A 172 -2.37 0.17 -7.18
N TYR A 173 -3.58 -0.34 -7.38
CA TYR A 173 -4.33 -1.03 -6.33
C TYR A 173 -3.66 -2.29 -5.74
N PRO A 174 -2.70 -3.00 -6.38
CA PRO A 174 -1.97 -4.08 -5.73
C PRO A 174 -1.26 -3.67 -4.43
N ILE A 175 -0.95 -2.37 -4.23
CA ILE A 175 -0.37 -1.87 -2.96
C ILE A 175 -1.27 -2.16 -1.74
N ASN A 176 -2.57 -2.34 -1.95
CA ASN A 176 -3.55 -2.65 -0.92
C ASN A 176 -3.66 -4.15 -0.60
N GLY A 177 -2.82 -4.99 -1.22
CA GLY A 177 -2.75 -6.42 -0.99
C GLY A 177 -2.01 -6.79 0.28
N ILE A 178 -2.12 -8.07 0.67
CA ILE A 178 -1.43 -8.66 1.82
C ILE A 178 -0.01 -9.04 1.41
N MET A 179 0.97 -8.61 2.19
CA MET A 179 2.39 -8.80 1.94
C MET A 179 3.03 -9.62 3.05
N ARG A 180 4.06 -10.38 2.71
CA ARG A 180 4.92 -10.99 3.74
C ARG A 180 5.70 -9.90 4.47
N SER A 181 5.59 -9.87 5.79
CA SER A 181 6.27 -8.87 6.61
C SER A 181 7.80 -8.96 6.51
N ASP A 182 8.36 -10.15 6.34
CA ASP A 182 9.80 -10.34 6.14
C ASP A 182 10.29 -9.77 4.80
N ALA A 183 9.49 -9.88 3.74
CA ALA A 183 9.78 -9.25 2.46
C ALA A 183 9.73 -7.72 2.58
N LEU A 184 8.70 -7.17 3.26
CA LEU A 184 8.60 -5.74 3.52
C LEU A 184 9.80 -5.20 4.32
N ARG A 185 10.26 -5.91 5.36
CA ARG A 185 11.44 -5.52 6.16
C ARG A 185 12.73 -5.46 5.34
N ARG A 186 12.82 -6.17 4.23
CA ARG A 186 13.97 -6.14 3.30
C ARG A 186 13.91 -4.97 2.32
N THR A 187 12.75 -4.35 2.16
CA THR A 187 12.57 -3.17 1.30
C THR A 187 13.00 -1.88 1.98
N SER A 188 12.84 -0.80 1.28
CA SER A 188 13.01 0.56 1.81
C SER A 188 11.70 1.15 2.33
N LEU A 189 10.63 0.36 2.38
CA LEU A 189 9.26 0.76 2.70
C LEU A 189 8.78 1.93 1.83
N ILE A 190 7.81 2.68 2.35
CA ILE A 190 7.28 3.88 1.69
C ILE A 190 8.30 5.01 1.83
N ARG A 191 8.84 5.46 0.71
CA ARG A 191 9.90 6.51 0.67
C ARG A 191 9.34 7.85 0.24
N ASN A 192 10.00 8.91 0.70
CA ASN A 192 9.70 10.28 0.26
C ASN A 192 10.23 10.52 -1.17
N THR A 193 9.52 9.97 -2.16
CA THR A 193 9.76 10.11 -3.60
C THR A 193 8.43 10.16 -4.34
N ILE A 194 8.44 10.53 -5.61
CA ILE A 194 7.24 10.44 -6.45
C ILE A 194 6.92 8.98 -6.71
N GLY A 195 5.63 8.61 -6.60
CA GLY A 195 5.18 7.23 -6.74
C GLY A 195 5.80 6.29 -5.69
N PRO A 196 5.67 6.61 -4.38
CA PRO A 196 6.28 5.80 -3.33
C PRO A 196 5.74 4.37 -3.29
N ASP A 197 4.47 4.18 -3.62
CA ASP A 197 3.77 2.91 -3.81
C ASP A 197 4.33 2.12 -4.99
N VAL A 198 4.54 2.77 -6.14
CA VAL A 198 5.16 2.18 -7.34
C VAL A 198 6.56 1.69 -7.02
N LEU A 199 7.37 2.50 -6.33
CA LEU A 199 8.72 2.11 -5.94
C LEU A 199 8.72 0.88 -5.03
N LEU A 200 7.82 0.82 -4.04
CA LEU A 200 7.70 -0.32 -3.15
C LEU A 200 7.27 -1.59 -3.90
N LEU A 201 6.28 -1.50 -4.79
CA LEU A 201 5.85 -2.63 -5.60
C LEU A 201 6.98 -3.13 -6.53
N HIS A 202 7.76 -2.24 -7.13
CA HIS A 202 8.93 -2.61 -7.91
C HIS A 202 9.99 -3.29 -7.05
N GLU A 203 10.25 -2.80 -5.82
CA GLU A 203 11.21 -3.42 -4.90
C GLU A 203 10.75 -4.82 -4.46
N LEU A 204 9.47 -5.01 -4.15
CA LEU A 204 8.87 -6.31 -3.83
C LEU A 204 8.96 -7.30 -5.01
N ALA A 205 8.76 -6.84 -6.25
CA ALA A 205 8.92 -7.70 -7.43
C ALA A 205 10.34 -8.24 -7.63
N LEU A 206 11.35 -7.60 -7.06
CA LEU A 206 12.71 -8.14 -7.01
C LEU A 206 12.89 -9.23 -5.95
N LEU A 207 12.03 -9.24 -4.91
CA LEU A 207 12.12 -10.15 -3.78
C LEU A 207 11.30 -11.43 -3.96
N GLY A 208 10.13 -11.35 -4.60
CA GLY A 208 9.24 -12.50 -4.80
C GLY A 208 8.18 -12.25 -5.87
N THR A 209 7.28 -13.19 -6.03
CA THR A 209 6.20 -13.15 -7.02
C THR A 209 4.96 -12.45 -6.44
N PHE A 210 4.09 -11.98 -7.32
CA PHE A 210 2.77 -11.44 -7.01
C PHE A 210 1.70 -12.42 -7.47
N ALA A 211 0.66 -12.55 -6.66
CA ALA A 211 -0.50 -13.36 -6.98
C ALA A 211 -1.79 -12.54 -6.85
N GLU A 212 -2.77 -12.86 -7.65
CA GLU A 212 -4.07 -12.19 -7.65
C GLU A 212 -5.20 -13.14 -7.30
N VAL A 213 -6.09 -12.69 -6.44
CA VAL A 213 -7.43 -13.23 -6.24
C VAL A 213 -8.35 -12.51 -7.23
N PRO A 214 -8.94 -13.20 -8.24
CA PRO A 214 -9.64 -12.54 -9.33
C PRO A 214 -10.89 -11.77 -8.88
N GLU A 215 -11.50 -12.20 -7.77
CA GLU A 215 -12.71 -11.58 -7.23
C GLU A 215 -12.44 -10.14 -6.76
N PRO A 216 -13.32 -9.18 -7.03
CA PRO A 216 -13.15 -7.78 -6.60
C PRO A 216 -13.53 -7.61 -5.12
N LEU A 217 -12.63 -8.04 -4.23
CA LEU A 217 -12.82 -8.00 -2.78
C LEU A 217 -12.41 -6.66 -2.14
N LEU A 218 -11.95 -5.70 -2.93
CA LEU A 218 -11.60 -4.35 -2.49
C LEU A 218 -12.49 -3.34 -3.22
N SER A 219 -13.20 -2.49 -2.47
CA SER A 219 -13.94 -1.35 -2.99
C SER A 219 -13.22 -0.07 -2.62
N ILE A 220 -12.69 0.65 -3.62
CA ILE A 220 -11.88 1.84 -3.46
C ILE A 220 -12.74 3.06 -3.65
N ARG A 221 -12.80 3.91 -2.63
CA ARG A 221 -13.65 5.09 -2.65
C ARG A 221 -13.07 6.18 -3.55
N ARG A 222 -13.91 6.67 -4.46
CA ARG A 222 -13.58 7.81 -5.30
C ARG A 222 -13.72 9.08 -4.49
N LEU A 223 -12.59 9.69 -4.15
CA LEU A 223 -12.52 10.96 -3.43
C LEU A 223 -12.47 12.14 -4.42
N PRO A 224 -13.02 13.32 -4.07
CA PRO A 224 -13.08 14.49 -4.97
C PRO A 224 -11.71 14.93 -5.51
N ASP A 225 -10.67 14.87 -4.68
CA ASP A 225 -9.31 15.35 -5.01
C ASP A 225 -8.41 14.29 -5.64
N TYR A 226 -8.98 13.16 -6.04
CA TYR A 226 -8.22 12.06 -6.63
C TYR A 226 -7.61 12.49 -7.98
N GLY A 227 -6.28 12.52 -8.05
CA GLY A 227 -5.53 12.82 -9.28
C GLY A 227 -4.96 14.23 -9.40
N SER A 228 -5.17 15.12 -8.43
CA SER A 228 -4.51 16.44 -8.40
C SER A 228 -3.02 16.30 -8.06
N TRP A 229 -2.14 16.88 -8.92
CA TRP A 229 -0.70 16.94 -8.65
C TRP A 229 -0.36 17.75 -7.40
N HIS A 230 -1.06 18.87 -7.15
CA HIS A 230 -0.89 19.67 -5.95
C HIS A 230 -1.18 18.87 -4.69
N HIS A 231 -2.32 18.18 -4.66
CA HIS A 231 -2.70 17.32 -3.55
C HIS A 231 -1.67 16.19 -3.32
N LEU A 232 -1.23 15.54 -4.41
CA LEU A 232 -0.25 14.45 -4.34
C LEU A 232 1.09 14.94 -3.77
N LEU A 233 1.60 16.07 -4.25
CA LEU A 233 2.89 16.61 -3.78
C LEU A 233 2.80 17.11 -2.34
N ALA A 234 1.73 17.80 -1.97
CA ALA A 234 1.50 18.23 -0.59
C ALA A 234 1.42 17.04 0.36
N LYS A 235 0.72 15.96 -0.05
CA LYS A 235 0.61 14.72 0.72
C LYS A 235 1.95 14.00 0.90
N ILE A 236 2.82 13.98 -0.13
CA ILE A 236 4.12 13.28 -0.10
C ILE A 236 5.20 14.13 0.59
N PHE A 237 5.29 15.39 0.26
CA PHE A 237 6.44 16.25 0.63
C PHE A 237 6.09 17.31 1.67
N GLY A 238 4.81 17.48 2.01
CA GLY A 238 4.35 18.57 2.86
C GLY A 238 4.60 19.96 2.22
N PRO A 239 4.57 21.05 3.02
CA PRO A 239 4.78 22.42 2.53
C PRO A 239 6.14 22.68 1.85
N ALA A 240 7.11 21.80 2.06
CA ALA A 240 8.43 21.90 1.42
C ALA A 240 8.46 21.40 -0.04
N ALA A 241 7.33 20.87 -0.56
CA ALA A 241 7.22 20.37 -1.94
C ALA A 241 7.54 21.43 -2.99
N GLU A 242 7.09 22.64 -2.78
CA GLU A 242 7.14 23.75 -3.73
C GLU A 242 8.54 24.29 -4.04
N ARG A 243 9.49 24.01 -3.14
CA ARG A 243 10.88 24.46 -3.27
C ARG A 243 11.75 23.54 -4.13
N ARG A 244 11.22 22.42 -4.61
CA ARG A 244 12.00 21.42 -5.33
C ARG A 244 11.73 21.48 -6.83
N SER A 245 12.80 21.52 -7.64
CA SER A 245 12.63 21.50 -9.10
C SER A 245 12.05 20.17 -9.59
N ALA A 246 11.22 20.21 -10.65
CA ALA A 246 10.66 19.03 -11.30
C ALA A 246 11.75 18.04 -11.72
N TRP A 247 12.89 18.53 -12.20
CA TRP A 247 14.04 17.72 -12.58
C TRP A 247 14.67 16.99 -11.39
N TYR A 248 14.79 17.65 -10.25
CA TYR A 248 15.30 17.01 -9.02
C TYR A 248 14.39 15.86 -8.57
N LEU A 249 13.09 16.09 -8.53
CA LEU A 249 12.12 15.06 -8.10
C LEU A 249 12.11 13.87 -9.08
N TYR A 250 12.16 14.14 -10.38
CA TYR A 250 12.17 13.11 -11.40
C TYR A 250 13.48 12.31 -11.42
N SER A 251 14.62 12.98 -11.31
CA SER A 251 15.93 12.31 -11.24
C SER A 251 16.08 11.47 -9.97
N LYS A 252 15.53 11.95 -8.85
CA LYS A 252 15.45 11.19 -7.60
C LYS A 252 14.61 9.92 -7.77
N MET A 253 13.47 9.99 -8.45
CA MET A 253 12.65 8.82 -8.77
C MET A 253 13.44 7.79 -9.58
N ILE A 254 14.15 8.20 -10.63
CA ILE A 254 15.00 7.32 -11.44
C ILE A 254 16.10 6.69 -10.59
N TYR A 255 16.80 7.51 -9.81
CA TYR A 255 17.89 7.05 -8.92
C TYR A 255 17.39 5.97 -7.94
N GLU A 256 16.24 6.17 -7.30
CA GLU A 256 15.70 5.20 -6.35
C GLU A 256 15.36 3.87 -7.03
N HIS A 257 14.82 3.89 -8.25
CA HIS A 257 14.53 2.66 -9.00
C HIS A 257 15.82 1.92 -9.43
N VAL A 258 16.85 2.65 -9.85
CA VAL A 258 18.16 2.04 -10.14
C VAL A 258 18.77 1.46 -8.86
N ARG A 259 18.67 2.17 -7.75
CA ARG A 259 19.20 1.75 -6.46
C ARG A 259 18.59 0.42 -5.97
N ILE A 260 17.26 0.24 -6.07
CA ILE A 260 16.63 -1.02 -5.67
C ILE A 260 17.07 -2.18 -6.57
N VAL A 261 17.23 -1.96 -7.87
CA VAL A 261 17.75 -2.98 -8.79
C VAL A 261 19.17 -3.39 -8.39
N VAL A 262 20.06 -2.43 -8.13
CA VAL A 262 21.46 -2.72 -7.72
C VAL A 262 21.49 -3.46 -6.38
N LYS A 263 20.65 -3.08 -5.44
CA LYS A 263 20.55 -3.69 -4.10
C LYS A 263 20.06 -5.15 -4.14
N HIS A 264 19.01 -5.44 -4.91
CA HIS A 264 18.31 -6.72 -4.84
C HIS A 264 18.63 -7.70 -5.97
N THR A 265 19.39 -7.27 -6.99
CA THR A 265 19.79 -8.14 -8.10
C THR A 265 21.23 -8.64 -7.88
N LYS A 266 21.38 -9.92 -7.47
CA LYS A 266 22.70 -10.51 -7.17
C LYS A 266 23.54 -10.73 -8.42
N ARG A 267 22.93 -11.23 -9.51
CA ARG A 267 23.64 -11.61 -10.75
C ARG A 267 23.97 -10.38 -11.58
N PHE A 268 25.23 -10.22 -12.01
CA PHE A 268 25.66 -9.10 -12.85
C PHE A 268 24.84 -8.99 -14.16
N ARG A 269 24.59 -10.11 -14.83
CA ARG A 269 23.72 -10.14 -16.03
C ARG A 269 22.33 -9.56 -15.78
N GLY A 270 21.75 -9.81 -14.62
CA GLY A 270 20.45 -9.22 -14.23
C GLY A 270 20.53 -7.69 -14.14
N LYS A 271 21.59 -7.16 -13.54
CA LYS A 271 21.80 -5.69 -13.45
C LYS A 271 21.96 -5.04 -14.82
N VAL A 272 22.73 -5.67 -15.72
CA VAL A 272 22.94 -5.20 -17.09
C VAL A 272 21.63 -5.11 -17.88
N ILE A 273 20.66 -6.00 -17.60
CA ILE A 273 19.34 -5.97 -18.25
C ILE A 273 18.41 -4.97 -17.55
N LEU A 274 18.35 -4.98 -16.23
CA LEU A 274 17.32 -4.25 -15.48
C LEU A 274 17.59 -2.75 -15.37
N VAL A 275 18.87 -2.33 -15.23
CA VAL A 275 19.19 -0.89 -15.13
C VAL A 275 18.80 -0.12 -16.40
N PRO A 276 19.16 -0.56 -17.63
CA PRO A 276 18.67 0.08 -18.84
C PRO A 276 17.15 0.00 -19.00
N SER A 277 16.52 -1.11 -18.58
CA SER A 277 15.05 -1.24 -18.61
C SER A 277 14.35 -0.22 -17.70
N VAL A 278 14.91 0.05 -16.52
CA VAL A 278 14.40 1.12 -15.62
C VAL A 278 14.52 2.48 -16.31
N ILE A 279 15.71 2.81 -16.81
CA ILE A 279 15.94 4.11 -17.47
C ILE A 279 14.97 4.30 -18.63
N LEU A 280 14.84 3.28 -19.50
CA LEU A 280 13.90 3.33 -20.62
C LEU A 280 12.46 3.53 -20.16
N CYS A 281 12.01 2.76 -19.19
CA CYS A 281 10.65 2.87 -18.65
C CYS A 281 10.38 4.26 -18.07
N MET A 282 11.32 4.80 -17.30
CA MET A 282 11.18 6.13 -16.72
C MET A 282 11.13 7.22 -17.81
N LEU A 283 11.99 7.15 -18.82
CA LEU A 283 12.02 8.14 -19.90
C LEU A 283 10.83 8.05 -20.86
N THR A 284 10.16 6.91 -20.95
CA THR A 284 9.02 6.69 -21.87
C THR A 284 7.69 6.71 -21.11
N LYS A 285 7.41 5.65 -20.37
CA LYS A 285 6.13 5.44 -19.66
C LYS A 285 5.85 6.49 -18.59
N TYR A 286 6.86 6.88 -17.79
CA TYR A 286 6.73 7.85 -16.71
C TYR A 286 7.12 9.29 -17.11
N ARG A 287 7.28 9.57 -18.41
CA ARG A 287 7.57 10.92 -18.92
C ARG A 287 6.48 11.93 -18.53
N TRP A 288 5.24 11.50 -18.45
CA TRP A 288 4.11 12.33 -18.02
C TRP A 288 4.29 12.90 -16.60
N VAL A 289 5.01 12.20 -15.70
CA VAL A 289 5.37 12.70 -14.37
C VAL A 289 6.17 14.00 -14.48
N LEU A 290 7.20 14.01 -15.34
CA LEU A 290 7.99 15.22 -15.57
C LEU A 290 7.17 16.34 -16.21
N GLN A 291 6.26 16.00 -17.12
CA GLN A 291 5.35 16.96 -17.75
C GLN A 291 4.39 17.58 -16.71
N GLY A 292 3.77 16.74 -15.87
CA GLY A 292 2.89 17.18 -14.79
C GLY A 292 3.60 18.08 -13.78
N LEU A 293 4.82 17.70 -13.36
CA LEU A 293 5.63 18.52 -12.45
C LEU A 293 6.05 19.88 -13.04
N ARG A 294 6.27 19.95 -14.36
CA ARG A 294 6.62 21.21 -15.06
C ARG A 294 5.41 22.12 -15.26
N ALA A 295 4.21 21.56 -15.32
CA ALA A 295 2.97 22.32 -15.48
C ALA A 295 2.52 23.00 -14.19
N LEU A 296 3.13 22.67 -13.03
CA LEU A 296 2.83 23.34 -11.77
C LEU A 296 3.30 24.79 -11.80
N PRO A 297 2.47 25.76 -11.40
CA PRO A 297 2.88 27.15 -11.30
C PRO A 297 4.09 27.30 -10.37
N ARG A 298 5.05 28.13 -10.74
CA ARG A 298 6.18 28.49 -9.89
C ARG A 298 5.69 29.53 -8.88
N GLY A 299 5.68 29.19 -7.60
CA GLY A 299 5.40 30.13 -6.52
C GLY A 299 3.90 30.31 -6.22
N LEU A 300 3.21 29.24 -5.86
CA LEU A 300 1.96 29.36 -5.13
C LEU A 300 2.29 29.36 -3.63
N ASP A 301 2.07 30.51 -2.99
CA ASP A 301 1.94 30.59 -1.54
C ASP A 301 0.67 29.83 -1.14
N LEU A 302 0.84 28.72 -0.40
CA LEU A 302 -0.23 27.97 0.27
C LEU A 302 -0.37 28.41 1.71
#